data_c184a4c77789e71999223a7c99b723a8
#
_entry.id   c184a4c77789e71999223a7c99b723a8
#
_cell.length_a   1.000
_cell.length_b   1.000
_cell.length_c   1.000
_cell.angle_alpha   90.00
_cell.angle_beta   90.00
_cell.angle_gamma   90.00
#
_symmetry.space_group_name_H-M   'P 1'
#
loop_
_entity.id
_entity.type
_entity.pdbx_description
1 polymer ?
#
loop_
_entity_poly.entity_id
_entity_poly.type
_entity_poly.pdbx_seq_one_letter_code
_entity_poly.pdbx_strand_id
1 'polypeptide(L)'
;TLHLLGLFSDGNVHSHIDHLKAMLTQAKSEGVKNIRIHILLDGRDVGETSALEYIDPFEEFIAAFSDENCSVKIASGGGRMVITMDRYEADWDMVKRGWDTHVLGIGRQFDSAPTAIETYRNELNVIDQDLPAFVIAKDGKPVGKIVDKDSVILFNFRGDRSIEISKAFDGD
;
A
#
# COMPACT_ATOMS: atom_id res chain seq x y z
N THR A 1 6.19 7.86 -12.64
CA THR A 1 5.68 7.80 -11.26
C THR A 1 6.60 6.96 -10.39
N LEU A 2 6.76 7.35 -9.13
CA LEU A 2 7.37 6.50 -8.10
C LEU A 2 6.25 5.81 -7.31
N HIS A 3 6.34 4.50 -7.18
CA HIS A 3 5.44 3.69 -6.35
C HIS A 3 6.18 3.17 -5.11
N LEU A 4 5.56 3.32 -3.95
CA LEU A 4 6.07 2.81 -2.68
C LEU A 4 5.08 1.75 -2.16
N LEU A 5 5.54 0.51 -2.02
CA LEU A 5 4.73 -0.63 -1.60
C LEU A 5 5.28 -1.23 -0.31
N GLY A 6 4.46 -1.47 0.69
CA GLY A 6 4.92 -2.12 1.91
C GLY A 6 3.91 -2.14 3.04
N LEU A 7 4.30 -2.77 4.14
CA LEU A 7 3.50 -2.88 5.35
C LEU A 7 3.40 -1.52 6.05
N PHE A 8 2.17 -1.11 6.35
CA PHE A 8 1.87 0.24 6.79
C PHE A 8 1.57 0.30 8.29
N SER A 9 2.61 0.34 9.09
CA SER A 9 2.54 0.48 10.55
C SER A 9 3.89 0.93 11.13
N ASP A 10 3.97 1.09 12.43
CA ASP A 10 5.18 1.32 13.21
C ASP A 10 5.63 0.06 13.98
N GLY A 11 5.08 -1.11 13.65
CA GLY A 11 5.37 -2.36 14.34
C GLY A 11 6.83 -2.80 14.29
N ASN A 12 7.63 -2.22 13.38
CA ASN A 12 9.08 -2.39 13.29
C ASN A 12 9.54 -3.84 13.13
N VAL A 13 8.70 -4.68 12.54
CA VAL A 13 9.02 -6.10 12.23
C VAL A 13 9.38 -6.27 10.75
N HIS A 14 8.62 -5.68 9.85
CA HIS A 14 8.85 -5.72 8.40
C HIS A 14 9.18 -4.34 7.82
N SER A 15 8.65 -3.29 8.41
CA SER A 15 8.73 -1.90 7.94
C SER A 15 8.52 -0.94 9.09
N HIS A 16 8.68 0.35 8.82
CA HIS A 16 8.31 1.42 9.74
C HIS A 16 7.80 2.62 8.93
N ILE A 17 6.67 3.20 9.36
CA ILE A 17 6.04 4.34 8.66
C ILE A 17 6.95 5.56 8.57
N ASP A 18 7.86 5.77 9.53
CA ASP A 18 8.81 6.88 9.46
C ASP A 18 9.82 6.72 8.33
N HIS A 19 10.20 5.47 7.97
CA HIS A 19 11.03 5.22 6.80
C HIS A 19 10.29 5.63 5.51
N LEU A 20 8.99 5.32 5.41
CA LEU A 20 8.16 5.78 4.30
C LEU A 20 8.13 7.30 4.20
N LYS A 21 7.91 8.00 5.34
CA LYS A 21 7.93 9.48 5.37
C LYS A 21 9.29 10.07 4.96
N ALA A 22 10.38 9.42 5.38
CA ALA A 22 11.73 9.83 4.97
C ALA A 22 11.93 9.64 3.45
N MET A 23 11.47 8.51 2.88
CA MET A 23 11.51 8.27 1.43
C MET A 23 10.70 9.31 0.65
N LEU A 24 9.51 9.70 1.13
CA LEU A 24 8.71 10.76 0.54
C LEU A 24 9.48 12.09 0.51
N THR A 25 10.10 12.44 1.63
CA THR A 25 10.89 13.66 1.76
C THR A 25 12.06 13.68 0.77
N GLN A 26 12.79 12.58 0.68
CA GLN A 26 13.91 12.45 -0.26
C GLN A 26 13.42 12.51 -1.71
N ALA A 27 12.36 11.75 -2.05
CA ALA A 27 11.81 11.72 -3.40
C ALA A 27 11.36 13.12 -3.86
N LYS A 28 10.69 13.88 -2.98
CA LYS A 28 10.29 15.26 -3.27
C LYS A 28 11.52 16.17 -3.50
N SER A 29 12.57 16.03 -2.68
CA SER A 29 13.80 16.80 -2.84
C SER A 29 14.54 16.51 -4.15
N GLU A 30 14.41 15.29 -4.67
CA GLU A 30 14.93 14.86 -5.99
C GLU A 30 14.01 15.24 -7.18
N GLY A 31 12.91 15.95 -6.91
CA GLY A 31 12.01 16.43 -7.94
C GLY A 31 11.02 15.39 -8.50
N VAL A 32 10.74 14.33 -7.76
CA VAL A 32 9.70 13.35 -8.13
C VAL A 32 8.34 14.01 -8.07
N LYS A 33 7.63 14.06 -9.20
CA LYS A 33 6.35 14.76 -9.31
C LYS A 33 5.14 13.95 -8.86
N ASN A 34 5.18 12.64 -9.03
CA ASN A 34 4.06 11.76 -8.71
C ASN A 34 4.54 10.60 -7.86
N ILE A 35 3.99 10.48 -6.66
CA ILE A 35 4.26 9.37 -5.76
C ILE A 35 2.94 8.68 -5.43
N ARG A 36 2.91 7.35 -5.56
CA ARG A 36 1.74 6.52 -5.24
C ARG A 36 2.13 5.48 -4.22
N ILE A 37 1.31 5.33 -3.20
CA ILE A 37 1.58 4.46 -2.06
C ILE A 37 0.59 3.32 -2.06
N HIS A 38 1.11 2.10 -1.97
CA HIS A 38 0.34 0.87 -1.88
C HIS A 38 0.54 0.29 -0.49
N ILE A 39 -0.52 0.32 0.31
CA ILE A 39 -0.43 -0.01 1.74
C ILE A 39 -0.89 -1.44 2.02
N LEU A 40 -0.09 -2.19 2.77
CA LEU A 40 -0.47 -3.47 3.32
C LEU A 40 -0.85 -3.26 4.78
N LEU A 41 -2.08 -3.62 5.13
CA LEU A 41 -2.60 -3.41 6.48
C LEU A 41 -2.03 -4.46 7.42
N ASP A 42 -1.58 -4.03 8.59
CA ASP A 42 -0.88 -4.88 9.54
C ASP A 42 -1.86 -5.68 10.43
N GLY A 43 -2.26 -5.15 11.57
CA GLY A 43 -3.17 -5.84 12.49
C GLY A 43 -2.59 -7.10 13.13
N ARG A 44 -1.26 -7.30 13.07
CA ARG A 44 -0.54 -8.45 13.64
C ARG A 44 0.65 -8.03 14.50
N ASP A 45 1.50 -7.16 13.95
CA ASP A 45 2.67 -6.63 14.67
C ASP A 45 2.28 -5.39 15.49
N VAL A 46 1.07 -4.88 15.27
CA VAL A 46 0.40 -3.80 16.01
C VAL A 46 -1.04 -4.24 16.34
N GLY A 47 -1.84 -3.36 16.95
CA GLY A 47 -3.23 -3.66 17.31
C GLY A 47 -4.07 -4.17 16.12
N GLU A 48 -4.93 -5.15 16.37
CA GLU A 48 -5.69 -5.88 15.34
C GLU A 48 -6.59 -4.98 14.47
N THR A 49 -6.99 -3.82 15.00
CA THR A 49 -7.88 -2.86 14.34
C THR A 49 -7.33 -1.44 14.39
N SER A 50 -6.00 -1.29 14.43
CA SER A 50 -5.32 0.00 14.58
C SER A 50 -5.02 0.73 13.26
N ALA A 51 -5.40 0.18 12.10
CA ALA A 51 -5.02 0.75 10.80
C ALA A 51 -5.37 2.23 10.65
N LEU A 52 -6.54 2.67 11.11
CA LEU A 52 -6.96 4.08 11.00
C LEU A 52 -6.12 5.01 11.89
N GLU A 53 -5.56 4.52 12.99
CA GLU A 53 -4.65 5.30 13.85
C GLU A 53 -3.36 5.72 13.11
N TYR A 54 -2.98 4.96 12.08
CA TYR A 54 -1.85 5.26 11.19
C TYR A 54 -2.28 6.03 9.94
N ILE A 55 -3.42 5.64 9.34
CA ILE A 55 -3.85 6.15 8.03
C ILE A 55 -4.39 7.57 8.14
N ASP A 56 -5.23 7.88 9.13
CA ASP A 56 -5.82 9.22 9.25
C ASP A 56 -4.75 10.32 9.41
N PRO A 57 -3.77 10.20 10.34
CA PRO A 57 -2.70 11.18 10.43
C PRO A 57 -1.79 11.20 9.19
N PHE A 58 -1.67 10.07 8.50
CA PHE A 58 -0.86 10.00 7.29
C PHE A 58 -1.54 10.66 6.09
N GLU A 59 -2.86 10.52 5.94
CA GLU A 59 -3.62 11.26 4.91
C GLU A 59 -3.53 12.77 5.13
N GLU A 60 -3.60 13.25 6.39
CA GLU A 60 -3.35 14.66 6.73
C GLU A 60 -1.93 15.08 6.36
N PHE A 61 -0.95 14.24 6.70
CA PHE A 61 0.46 14.50 6.37
C PHE A 61 0.68 14.61 4.86
N ILE A 62 0.21 13.66 4.04
CA ILE A 62 0.40 13.71 2.59
C ILE A 62 -0.40 14.82 1.92
N ALA A 63 -1.55 15.21 2.47
CA ALA A 63 -2.30 16.36 2.01
C ALA A 63 -1.52 17.67 2.19
N ALA A 64 -0.91 17.87 3.36
CA ALA A 64 -0.05 19.02 3.64
C ALA A 64 1.30 18.96 2.91
N PHE A 65 1.82 17.75 2.68
CA PHE A 65 3.09 17.52 1.99
C PHE A 65 3.01 17.73 0.49
N SER A 66 1.87 17.44 -0.13
CA SER A 66 1.65 17.60 -1.57
C SER A 66 1.54 19.08 -1.95
N ASP A 67 2.06 19.43 -3.12
CA ASP A 67 1.97 20.77 -3.71
C ASP A 67 1.84 20.69 -5.24
N GLU A 68 1.94 21.80 -5.93
CA GLU A 68 1.87 21.88 -7.39
C GLU A 68 2.97 21.08 -8.12
N ASN A 69 4.09 20.81 -7.43
CA ASN A 69 5.25 20.13 -8.00
C ASN A 69 5.33 18.65 -7.59
N CYS A 70 4.63 18.23 -6.52
CA CYS A 70 4.68 16.88 -6.00
C CYS A 70 3.31 16.41 -5.50
N SER A 71 2.72 15.44 -6.18
CA SER A 71 1.44 14.80 -5.82
C SER A 71 1.68 13.47 -5.15
N VAL A 72 1.30 13.33 -3.89
CA VAL A 72 1.38 12.07 -3.12
C VAL A 72 -0.04 11.57 -2.82
N LYS A 73 -0.31 10.27 -3.08
CA LYS A 73 -1.62 9.66 -2.80
C LYS A 73 -1.45 8.20 -2.39
N ILE A 74 -2.29 7.72 -1.48
CA ILE A 74 -2.54 6.29 -1.34
C ILE A 74 -3.32 5.84 -2.58
N ALA A 75 -2.87 4.76 -3.22
CA ALA A 75 -3.43 4.27 -4.47
C ALA A 75 -4.18 2.95 -4.33
N SER A 76 -3.75 2.09 -3.44
CA SER A 76 -4.40 0.80 -3.18
C SER A 76 -3.94 0.22 -1.85
N GLY A 77 -4.62 -0.80 -1.39
CA GLY A 77 -4.23 -1.53 -0.19
C GLY A 77 -5.01 -2.81 0.04
N GLY A 78 -4.78 -3.39 1.20
CA GLY A 78 -5.45 -4.60 1.68
C GLY A 78 -4.68 -5.26 2.80
N GLY A 79 -5.30 -6.23 3.46
CA GLY A 79 -4.70 -6.95 4.57
C GLY A 79 -3.48 -7.79 4.14
N ARG A 80 -2.43 -7.74 4.95
CA ARG A 80 -1.16 -8.47 4.71
C ARG A 80 -1.31 -9.99 4.55
N MET A 81 -2.41 -10.54 5.05
CA MET A 81 -2.72 -11.97 4.95
C MET A 81 -3.63 -12.30 3.75
N VAL A 82 -4.06 -11.29 3.00
CA VAL A 82 -4.96 -11.45 1.86
C VAL A 82 -4.23 -11.21 0.53
N ILE A 83 -3.32 -10.22 0.51
CA ILE A 83 -2.60 -9.84 -0.71
C ILE A 83 -1.10 -9.69 -0.46
N THR A 84 -0.31 -9.93 -1.48
CA THR A 84 1.10 -9.52 -1.66
C THR A 84 2.11 -10.22 -0.75
N MET A 85 1.87 -10.27 0.57
CA MET A 85 2.86 -10.67 1.55
C MET A 85 2.88 -12.20 1.78
N ASP A 86 2.91 -12.99 0.71
CA ASP A 86 3.19 -14.42 0.80
C ASP A 86 4.61 -14.68 1.32
N ARG A 87 4.84 -15.90 1.72
CA ARG A 87 6.13 -16.38 2.22
C ARG A 87 6.33 -17.86 1.88
N TYR A 88 7.52 -18.19 1.45
CA TYR A 88 7.92 -19.57 1.12
C TYR A 88 7.17 -20.14 -0.08
N GLU A 89 6.70 -19.30 -0.98
CA GLU A 89 5.95 -19.70 -2.19
C GLU A 89 4.70 -20.55 -1.83
N ALA A 90 4.08 -20.23 -0.70
CA ALA A 90 2.96 -21.01 -0.16
C ALA A 90 1.64 -20.68 -0.86
N ASP A 91 1.44 -19.42 -1.30
CA ASP A 91 0.19 -18.94 -1.92
C ASP A 91 0.48 -17.89 -3.02
N TRP A 92 0.79 -18.36 -4.22
CA TRP A 92 0.96 -17.48 -5.38
C TRP A 92 -0.32 -16.74 -5.79
N ASP A 93 -1.49 -17.23 -5.41
CA ASP A 93 -2.76 -16.52 -5.63
C ASP A 93 -2.83 -15.26 -4.76
N MET A 94 -2.23 -15.26 -3.56
CA MET A 94 -2.07 -14.04 -2.73
C MET A 94 -1.19 -13.01 -3.44
N VAL A 95 -0.09 -13.45 -4.05
CA VAL A 95 0.80 -12.56 -4.83
C VAL A 95 0.06 -12.02 -6.05
N LYS A 96 -0.68 -12.88 -6.76
CA LYS A 96 -1.50 -12.48 -7.90
C LYS A 96 -2.58 -11.45 -7.50
N ARG A 97 -3.26 -11.66 -6.38
CA ARG A 97 -4.23 -10.67 -5.88
C ARG A 97 -3.57 -9.32 -5.61
N GLY A 98 -2.36 -9.33 -5.04
CA GLY A 98 -1.54 -8.12 -4.87
C GLY A 98 -1.20 -7.46 -6.20
N TRP A 99 -0.76 -8.24 -7.18
CA TRP A 99 -0.48 -7.77 -8.53
C TRP A 99 -1.70 -7.11 -9.19
N ASP A 100 -2.83 -7.82 -9.19
CA ASP A 100 -4.09 -7.32 -9.76
C ASP A 100 -4.48 -5.97 -9.11
N THR A 101 -4.29 -5.86 -7.79
CA THR A 101 -4.65 -4.66 -7.02
C THR A 101 -3.69 -3.50 -7.26
N HIS A 102 -2.39 -3.73 -7.09
CA HIS A 102 -1.39 -2.65 -7.10
C HIS A 102 -0.97 -2.26 -8.52
N VAL A 103 -0.77 -3.24 -9.40
CA VAL A 103 -0.28 -3.02 -10.75
C VAL A 103 -1.43 -2.71 -11.69
N LEU A 104 -2.43 -3.58 -11.75
CA LEU A 104 -3.53 -3.45 -12.71
C LEU A 104 -4.64 -2.52 -12.25
N GLY A 105 -4.69 -2.19 -10.95
CA GLY A 105 -5.77 -1.39 -10.37
C GLY A 105 -7.12 -2.10 -10.39
N ILE A 106 -7.10 -3.44 -10.29
CA ILE A 106 -8.29 -4.29 -10.26
C ILE A 106 -8.67 -4.56 -8.81
N GLY A 107 -9.89 -4.20 -8.43
CA GLY A 107 -10.42 -4.39 -7.09
C GLY A 107 -11.61 -3.49 -6.83
N ARG A 108 -12.22 -3.65 -5.66
CA ARG A 108 -13.30 -2.76 -5.21
C ARG A 108 -12.75 -1.35 -5.04
N GLN A 109 -13.45 -0.38 -5.64
CA GLN A 109 -13.03 1.01 -5.68
C GLN A 109 -13.63 1.81 -4.54
N PHE A 110 -12.80 2.71 -3.98
CA PHE A 110 -13.17 3.65 -2.93
C PHE A 110 -12.53 5.01 -3.20
N ASP A 111 -13.10 6.06 -2.60
CA ASP A 111 -12.57 7.42 -2.72
C ASP A 111 -11.34 7.65 -1.83
N SER A 112 -11.22 6.90 -0.72
CA SER A 112 -10.12 6.99 0.22
C SER A 112 -9.85 5.67 0.95
N ALA A 113 -8.67 5.52 1.52
CA ALA A 113 -8.30 4.35 2.32
C ALA A 113 -9.13 4.25 3.62
N PRO A 114 -9.38 5.33 4.38
CA PRO A 114 -10.28 5.26 5.54
C PRO A 114 -11.67 4.73 5.17
N THR A 115 -12.28 5.23 4.10
CA THR A 115 -13.60 4.77 3.63
C THR A 115 -13.59 3.29 3.30
N ALA A 116 -12.54 2.77 2.67
CA ALA A 116 -12.41 1.35 2.36
C ALA A 116 -12.39 0.49 3.63
N ILE A 117 -11.56 0.87 4.61
CA ILE A 117 -11.40 0.14 5.86
C ILE A 117 -12.68 0.15 6.68
N GLU A 118 -13.31 1.31 6.85
CA GLU A 118 -14.58 1.45 7.58
C GLU A 118 -15.70 0.63 6.94
N THR A 119 -15.79 0.68 5.59
CA THR A 119 -16.77 -0.10 4.85
C THR A 119 -16.58 -1.59 5.08
N TYR A 120 -15.35 -2.08 4.92
CA TYR A 120 -15.07 -3.51 5.13
C TYR A 120 -15.27 -3.94 6.58
N ARG A 121 -14.90 -3.12 7.56
CA ARG A 121 -15.16 -3.42 8.98
C ARG A 121 -16.65 -3.52 9.28
N ASN A 122 -17.48 -2.67 8.65
CA ASN A 122 -18.93 -2.72 8.81
C ASN A 122 -19.58 -3.93 8.09
N GLU A 123 -19.01 -4.37 6.97
CA GLU A 123 -19.53 -5.50 6.19
C GLU A 123 -19.02 -6.85 6.70
N LEU A 124 -17.77 -6.87 7.19
CA LEU A 124 -17.05 -8.09 7.55
C LEU A 124 -16.55 -7.99 8.99
N ASN A 125 -16.73 -9.06 9.74
CA ASN A 125 -16.22 -9.14 11.11
C ASN A 125 -14.79 -9.72 11.12
N VAL A 126 -13.84 -8.99 10.52
CA VAL A 126 -12.43 -9.39 10.41
C VAL A 126 -11.49 -8.30 10.89
N ILE A 127 -10.29 -8.67 11.30
CA ILE A 127 -9.23 -7.75 11.72
C ILE A 127 -8.48 -7.19 10.51
N ASP A 128 -7.67 -6.17 10.69
CA ASP A 128 -7.04 -5.41 9.61
C ASP A 128 -6.17 -6.27 8.68
N GLN A 129 -5.43 -7.25 9.22
CA GLN A 129 -4.60 -8.14 8.39
C GLN A 129 -5.41 -8.99 7.40
N ASP A 130 -6.71 -9.17 7.63
CA ASP A 130 -7.59 -10.02 6.85
C ASP A 130 -8.59 -9.21 5.99
N LEU A 131 -8.47 -7.87 5.97
CA LEU A 131 -9.31 -7.01 5.16
C LEU A 131 -9.05 -7.23 3.66
N PRO A 132 -10.12 -7.28 2.83
CA PRO A 132 -9.96 -7.47 1.39
C PRO A 132 -9.15 -6.35 0.72
N ALA A 133 -8.67 -6.65 -0.49
CA ALA A 133 -8.02 -5.68 -1.35
C ALA A 133 -8.96 -4.53 -1.75
N PHE A 134 -8.40 -3.32 -1.87
CA PHE A 134 -9.11 -2.14 -2.34
C PHE A 134 -8.23 -1.27 -3.25
N VAL A 135 -8.88 -0.52 -4.11
CA VAL A 135 -8.25 0.42 -5.04
C VAL A 135 -8.84 1.81 -4.79
N ILE A 136 -7.99 2.82 -4.68
CA ILE A 136 -8.45 4.20 -4.63
C ILE A 136 -8.66 4.70 -6.04
N ALA A 137 -9.85 5.21 -6.31
CA ALA A 137 -10.27 5.66 -7.63
C ALA A 137 -10.94 7.04 -7.55
N LYS A 138 -10.76 7.81 -8.61
CA LYS A 138 -11.47 9.08 -8.82
C LYS A 138 -12.21 8.99 -10.16
N ASP A 139 -13.50 9.29 -10.15
CA ASP A 139 -14.36 9.20 -11.34
C ASP A 139 -14.27 7.82 -12.04
N GLY A 140 -14.24 6.74 -11.23
CA GLY A 140 -14.13 5.36 -11.70
C GLY A 140 -12.76 4.95 -12.25
N LYS A 141 -11.73 5.81 -12.11
CA LYS A 141 -10.37 5.52 -12.59
C LYS A 141 -9.41 5.37 -11.41
N PRO A 142 -8.67 4.24 -11.31
CA PRO A 142 -7.61 4.08 -10.32
C PRO A 142 -6.61 5.22 -10.36
N VAL A 143 -6.25 5.76 -9.17
CA VAL A 143 -5.36 6.93 -9.08
C VAL A 143 -3.87 6.59 -9.22
N GLY A 144 -3.51 5.30 -9.20
CA GLY A 144 -2.09 4.92 -9.19
C GLY A 144 -1.84 3.50 -9.66
N LYS A 145 -2.24 3.15 -10.88
CA LYS A 145 -1.77 1.91 -11.55
C LYS A 145 -0.27 2.01 -11.80
N ILE A 146 0.41 0.89 -11.69
CA ILE A 146 1.83 0.78 -12.08
C ILE A 146 1.89 0.48 -13.58
N VAL A 147 2.63 1.27 -14.31
CA VAL A 147 2.78 1.13 -15.77
C VAL A 147 4.26 1.13 -16.16
N ASP A 148 4.54 0.75 -17.39
CA ASP A 148 5.91 0.74 -17.91
C ASP A 148 6.61 2.09 -17.70
N LYS A 149 7.87 2.04 -17.27
CA LYS A 149 8.75 3.17 -16.91
C LYS A 149 8.45 3.83 -15.57
N ASP A 150 7.49 3.32 -14.79
CA ASP A 150 7.38 3.68 -13.39
C ASP A 150 8.48 2.96 -12.57
N SER A 151 8.80 3.52 -11.42
CA SER A 151 9.73 2.91 -10.46
C SER A 151 8.96 2.39 -9.27
N VAL A 152 9.29 1.21 -8.79
CA VAL A 152 8.67 0.60 -7.60
C VAL A 152 9.73 0.37 -6.54
N ILE A 153 9.46 0.83 -5.32
CA ILE A 153 10.29 0.54 -4.15
C ILE A 153 9.43 -0.19 -3.12
N LEU A 154 9.91 -1.36 -2.72
CA LEU A 154 9.37 -2.06 -1.54
C LEU A 154 10.04 -1.48 -0.31
N PHE A 155 9.26 -0.82 0.57
CA PHE A 155 9.85 -0.18 1.76
C PHE A 155 9.93 -1.09 2.99
N ASN A 156 9.61 -2.38 2.83
CA ASN A 156 9.90 -3.38 3.84
C ASN A 156 11.41 -3.61 3.92
N PHE A 157 12.00 -3.47 5.11
CA PHE A 157 13.41 -3.78 5.34
C PHE A 157 13.63 -5.29 5.62
N ARG A 158 12.58 -6.02 5.99
CA ARG A 158 12.59 -7.47 6.12
C ARG A 158 12.05 -8.11 4.84
N GLY A 159 12.91 -8.88 4.16
CA GLY A 159 12.65 -9.37 2.82
C GLY A 159 11.78 -10.63 2.73
N ASP A 160 11.59 -11.42 3.81
CA ASP A 160 10.97 -12.76 3.77
C ASP A 160 9.54 -12.80 3.19
N ARG A 161 8.82 -11.68 3.19
CA ARG A 161 7.48 -11.54 2.61
C ARG A 161 7.43 -10.56 1.42
N SER A 162 8.58 -10.25 0.83
CA SER A 162 8.71 -9.37 -0.33
C SER A 162 9.32 -10.08 -1.54
N ILE A 163 9.83 -11.30 -1.35
CA ILE A 163 10.54 -12.05 -2.39
C ILE A 163 9.60 -12.39 -3.54
N GLU A 164 8.43 -12.93 -3.26
CA GLU A 164 7.50 -13.42 -4.28
C GLU A 164 6.94 -12.28 -5.13
N ILE A 165 6.57 -11.16 -4.53
CA ILE A 165 6.13 -9.99 -5.32
C ILE A 165 7.29 -9.38 -6.12
N SER A 166 8.52 -9.43 -5.60
CA SER A 166 9.70 -9.00 -6.35
C SER A 166 9.94 -9.88 -7.56
N LYS A 167 9.85 -11.22 -7.42
CA LYS A 167 9.91 -12.15 -8.55
C LYS A 167 8.85 -11.84 -9.61
N ALA A 168 7.62 -11.52 -9.18
CA ALA A 168 6.57 -11.15 -10.11
C ALA A 168 6.90 -9.88 -10.92
N PHE A 169 7.58 -8.89 -10.31
CA PHE A 169 8.07 -7.70 -11.02
C PHE A 169 9.25 -8.00 -11.96
N ASP A 170 10.10 -8.95 -11.61
CA ASP A 170 11.24 -9.36 -12.43
C ASP A 170 10.83 -10.29 -13.59
N GLY A 171 9.60 -10.84 -13.58
CA GLY A 171 9.08 -11.75 -14.58
C GLY A 171 9.55 -13.19 -14.41
N ASP A 172 9.93 -13.56 -13.19
CA ASP A 172 10.43 -14.90 -12.82
C ASP A 172 9.33 -15.81 -12.26
#